data_ad29e7ae06fc80728372eb1743ef197f
#
_entry.id   ad29e7ae06fc80728372eb1743ef197f
#
_cell.length_a   1.000
_cell.length_b   1.000
_cell.length_c   1.000
_cell.angle_alpha   90.00
_cell.angle_beta   90.00
_cell.angle_gamma   90.00
#
_symmetry.space_group_name_H-M   'P 1'
#
loop_
_entity.id
_entity.type
_entity.pdbx_description
1 polymer ?
#
loop_
_entity_poly.entity_id
_entity_poly.type
_entity_poly.pdbx_seq_one_letter_code
_entity_poly.pdbx_strand_id
1 'polypeptide(L)'
;MLRPLNEQVVVVTGASSGIGRATAIEFGRRGASVVLAARNAEALSTAAREVEAAGGGARTLVVQTDVADSAQVLRLAEETVNRFGRIDTWVNNAAVSEYGTIEKISIEEIERVVQVNLLGTIYGMRAALPHLKRAGGGAIINVGSVLSDRAVPLQSTYCATKHAVKGFTEAVRMELEHERSGVHLTLIKPAVINTPYYNHARTRMGVEPRAMFPVYEPSLVAEAIIYAAAHPVRDIVVGDGGKFLCVLQRLSPSLVDRMMLLGGAAFKLQQRDEPARPGDNLFTPMNEAGATTGEYTHRSTDFSPFTRHLEPYPNRKRLLVAAAAFGAFALLRRGGARRPTRA
;
A
#
# COMPACT_ATOMS: atom_id res chain seq x y z
N MET A 1 -5.94 -3.85 23.24
CA MET A 1 -4.66 -4.51 22.89
C MET A 1 -4.91 -5.35 21.64
N LEU A 2 -4.02 -5.34 20.64
CA LEU A 2 -4.17 -6.18 19.44
C LEU A 2 -4.02 -7.65 19.82
N ARG A 3 -4.81 -8.53 19.18
CA ARG A 3 -4.74 -9.98 19.43
C ARG A 3 -3.49 -10.58 18.78
N PRO A 4 -2.99 -11.73 19.30
CA PRO A 4 -1.99 -12.53 18.60
C PRO A 4 -2.46 -12.88 17.18
N LEU A 5 -1.53 -12.90 16.22
CA LEU A 5 -1.86 -13.09 14.79
C LEU A 5 -2.64 -14.39 14.52
N ASN A 6 -2.30 -15.48 15.20
CA ASN A 6 -2.96 -16.78 15.07
C ASN A 6 -4.41 -16.82 15.61
N GLU A 7 -4.84 -15.79 16.34
CA GLU A 7 -6.20 -15.65 16.84
C GLU A 7 -7.03 -14.64 16.04
N GLN A 8 -6.40 -13.94 15.09
CA GLN A 8 -7.06 -12.87 14.34
C GLN A 8 -7.96 -13.41 13.23
N VAL A 9 -9.06 -12.70 13.00
CA VAL A 9 -9.87 -12.74 11.79
C VAL A 9 -9.51 -11.53 10.95
N VAL A 10 -8.94 -11.76 9.78
CA VAL A 10 -8.35 -10.73 8.92
C VAL A 10 -9.09 -10.66 7.59
N VAL A 11 -9.56 -9.48 7.23
CA VAL A 11 -10.16 -9.20 5.92
C VAL A 11 -9.12 -8.52 5.03
N VAL A 12 -8.89 -9.06 3.80
CA VAL A 12 -7.98 -8.48 2.82
C VAL A 12 -8.72 -8.19 1.52
N THR A 13 -8.85 -6.91 1.15
CA THR A 13 -9.40 -6.51 -0.14
C THR A 13 -8.33 -6.52 -1.23
N GLY A 14 -8.71 -6.85 -2.48
CA GLY A 14 -7.77 -7.04 -3.57
C GLY A 14 -6.86 -8.27 -3.37
N ALA A 15 -7.38 -9.32 -2.71
CA ALA A 15 -6.63 -10.52 -2.33
C ALA A 15 -6.37 -11.51 -3.49
N SER A 16 -6.88 -11.24 -4.70
CA SER A 16 -6.71 -12.13 -5.85
C SER A 16 -5.29 -12.11 -6.45
N SER A 17 -4.52 -11.03 -6.23
CA SER A 17 -3.18 -10.88 -6.82
C SER A 17 -2.28 -9.92 -6.02
N GLY A 18 -1.00 -9.87 -6.40
CA GLY A 18 -0.01 -8.90 -5.91
C GLY A 18 0.12 -8.84 -4.40
N ILE A 19 0.17 -7.63 -3.86
CA ILE A 19 0.33 -7.36 -2.42
C ILE A 19 -0.77 -8.02 -1.60
N GLY A 20 -2.04 -7.94 -2.04
CA GLY A 20 -3.16 -8.51 -1.30
C GLY A 20 -3.06 -10.03 -1.15
N ARG A 21 -2.71 -10.74 -2.24
CA ARG A 21 -2.49 -12.20 -2.21
C ARG A 21 -1.29 -12.58 -1.34
N ALA A 22 -0.16 -11.89 -1.48
CA ALA A 22 1.00 -12.10 -0.63
C ALA A 22 0.68 -11.88 0.87
N THR A 23 -0.09 -10.84 1.17
CA THR A 23 -0.56 -10.52 2.53
C THR A 23 -1.46 -11.62 3.08
N ALA A 24 -2.43 -12.09 2.29
CA ALA A 24 -3.34 -13.16 2.69
C ALA A 24 -2.57 -14.47 3.02
N ILE A 25 -1.64 -14.87 2.14
CA ILE A 25 -0.77 -16.04 2.35
C ILE A 25 0.05 -15.90 3.64
N GLU A 26 0.60 -14.71 3.89
CA GLU A 26 1.44 -14.47 5.06
C GLU A 26 0.64 -14.47 6.38
N PHE A 27 -0.62 -13.99 6.39
CA PHE A 27 -1.53 -14.15 7.51
C PHE A 27 -1.88 -15.63 7.73
N GLY A 28 -2.17 -16.39 6.67
CA GLY A 28 -2.41 -17.82 6.75
C GLY A 28 -1.24 -18.57 7.38
N ARG A 29 0.00 -18.26 6.94
CA ARG A 29 1.24 -18.86 7.51
C ARG A 29 1.38 -18.63 9.01
N ARG A 30 0.80 -17.55 9.53
CA ARG A 30 0.77 -17.24 10.97
C ARG A 30 -0.46 -17.78 11.70
N GLY A 31 -1.29 -18.58 11.03
CA GLY A 31 -2.44 -19.25 11.63
C GLY A 31 -3.70 -18.39 11.76
N ALA A 32 -3.75 -17.19 11.16
CA ALA A 32 -4.92 -16.34 11.15
C ALA A 32 -6.07 -16.95 10.34
N SER A 33 -7.32 -16.58 10.66
CA SER A 33 -8.46 -16.80 9.77
C SER A 33 -8.50 -15.69 8.75
N VAL A 34 -8.50 -16.00 7.45
CA VAL A 34 -8.34 -15.00 6.38
C VAL A 34 -9.57 -14.94 5.48
N VAL A 35 -10.13 -13.74 5.34
CA VAL A 35 -11.22 -13.44 4.41
C VAL A 35 -10.61 -12.74 3.19
N LEU A 36 -10.76 -13.37 2.03
CA LEU A 36 -10.20 -12.91 0.77
C LEU A 36 -11.32 -12.25 -0.05
N ALA A 37 -11.15 -10.99 -0.40
CA ALA A 37 -12.13 -10.23 -1.16
C ALA A 37 -11.53 -9.62 -2.43
N ALA A 38 -12.14 -9.86 -3.60
CA ALA A 38 -11.85 -9.24 -4.89
C ALA A 38 -12.96 -9.55 -5.89
N ARG A 39 -12.86 -9.00 -7.13
CA ARG A 39 -13.86 -9.19 -8.18
C ARG A 39 -13.76 -10.55 -8.88
N ASN A 40 -12.55 -11.12 -9.01
CA ASN A 40 -12.32 -12.40 -9.68
C ASN A 40 -12.43 -13.57 -8.68
N ALA A 41 -13.55 -14.30 -8.74
CA ALA A 41 -13.84 -15.42 -7.83
C ALA A 41 -12.89 -16.62 -8.02
N GLU A 42 -12.46 -16.91 -9.26
CA GLU A 42 -11.54 -18.02 -9.57
C GLU A 42 -10.15 -17.75 -8.97
N ALA A 43 -9.61 -16.54 -9.21
CA ALA A 43 -8.34 -16.14 -8.63
C ALA A 43 -8.37 -16.10 -7.09
N LEU A 44 -9.52 -15.70 -6.48
CA LEU A 44 -9.71 -15.77 -5.04
C LEU A 44 -9.70 -17.20 -4.51
N SER A 45 -10.38 -18.14 -5.22
CA SER A 45 -10.40 -19.55 -4.83
C SER A 45 -9.02 -20.19 -4.91
N THR A 46 -8.21 -19.78 -5.90
CA THR A 46 -6.80 -20.20 -6.00
C THR A 46 -5.96 -19.63 -4.85
N ALA A 47 -6.11 -18.34 -4.55
CA ALA A 47 -5.42 -17.70 -3.44
C ALA A 47 -5.80 -18.32 -2.09
N ALA A 48 -7.08 -18.67 -1.87
CA ALA A 48 -7.54 -19.33 -0.65
C ALA A 48 -6.84 -20.69 -0.42
N ARG A 49 -6.71 -21.49 -1.47
CA ARG A 49 -5.96 -22.77 -1.38
C ARG A 49 -4.49 -22.56 -1.01
N GLU A 50 -3.86 -21.51 -1.51
CA GLU A 50 -2.48 -21.18 -1.14
C GLU A 50 -2.37 -20.72 0.32
N VAL A 51 -3.34 -19.94 0.82
CA VAL A 51 -3.42 -19.52 2.21
C VAL A 51 -3.57 -20.74 3.12
N GLU A 52 -4.46 -21.68 2.80
CA GLU A 52 -4.70 -22.91 3.55
C GLU A 52 -3.46 -23.81 3.57
N ALA A 53 -2.81 -23.98 2.42
CA ALA A 53 -1.57 -24.75 2.29
C ALA A 53 -0.42 -24.14 3.12
N ALA A 54 -0.27 -22.80 3.07
CA ALA A 54 0.79 -22.08 3.80
C ALA A 54 0.58 -22.11 5.33
N GLY A 55 -0.66 -22.11 5.79
CA GLY A 55 -1.03 -22.06 7.19
C GLY A 55 -1.31 -23.43 7.85
N GLY A 56 -1.05 -24.55 7.14
CA GLY A 56 -1.31 -25.87 7.70
C GLY A 56 -2.78 -26.12 8.07
N GLY A 57 -3.72 -25.59 7.26
CA GLY A 57 -5.16 -25.67 7.49
C GLY A 57 -5.77 -24.37 8.05
N ALA A 58 -5.15 -23.23 7.78
CA ALA A 58 -5.73 -21.91 8.09
C ALA A 58 -7.15 -21.81 7.53
N ARG A 59 -8.07 -21.22 8.32
CA ARG A 59 -9.48 -21.08 7.89
C ARG A 59 -9.61 -19.91 6.93
N THR A 60 -10.21 -20.15 5.77
CA THR A 60 -10.47 -19.09 4.77
C THR A 60 -11.96 -18.86 4.55
N LEU A 61 -12.28 -17.67 4.04
CA LEU A 61 -13.57 -17.31 3.46
C LEU A 61 -13.32 -16.48 2.20
N VAL A 62 -13.91 -16.89 1.09
CA VAL A 62 -13.87 -16.14 -0.17
C VAL A 62 -15.17 -15.37 -0.33
N VAL A 63 -15.08 -14.05 -0.52
CA VAL A 63 -16.24 -13.18 -0.78
C VAL A 63 -15.97 -12.35 -2.03
N GLN A 64 -16.72 -12.64 -3.10
CA GLN A 64 -16.62 -11.83 -4.31
C GLN A 64 -17.14 -10.41 -4.02
N THR A 65 -16.26 -9.41 -4.23
CA THR A 65 -16.54 -8.03 -3.83
C THR A 65 -15.91 -7.04 -4.80
N ASP A 66 -16.71 -6.13 -5.35
CA ASP A 66 -16.21 -4.88 -5.92
C ASP A 66 -16.21 -3.81 -4.80
N VAL A 67 -15.04 -3.31 -4.44
CA VAL A 67 -14.91 -2.31 -3.37
C VAL A 67 -15.50 -0.95 -3.75
N ALA A 68 -15.78 -0.69 -5.02
CA ALA A 68 -16.50 0.51 -5.47
C ALA A 68 -18.00 0.47 -5.14
N ASP A 69 -18.53 -0.68 -4.77
CA ASP A 69 -19.90 -0.87 -4.34
C ASP A 69 -19.98 -0.98 -2.80
N SER A 70 -20.50 0.05 -2.16
CA SER A 70 -20.59 0.12 -0.70
C SER A 70 -21.46 -0.99 -0.09
N ALA A 71 -22.50 -1.46 -0.79
CA ALA A 71 -23.35 -2.55 -0.30
C ALA A 71 -22.59 -3.88 -0.31
N GLN A 72 -21.75 -4.13 -1.33
CA GLN A 72 -20.91 -5.33 -1.35
C GLN A 72 -19.85 -5.30 -0.25
N VAL A 73 -19.29 -4.13 0.06
CA VAL A 73 -18.30 -3.99 1.16
C VAL A 73 -18.95 -4.19 2.52
N LEU A 74 -20.19 -3.70 2.74
CA LEU A 74 -20.95 -3.97 3.96
C LEU A 74 -21.24 -5.47 4.09
N ARG A 75 -21.72 -6.12 3.01
CA ARG A 75 -21.96 -7.57 2.98
C ARG A 75 -20.69 -8.37 3.32
N LEU A 76 -19.51 -7.97 2.79
CA LEU A 76 -18.24 -8.59 3.12
C LEU A 76 -17.97 -8.60 4.64
N ALA A 77 -18.23 -7.48 5.32
CA ALA A 77 -18.07 -7.40 6.78
C ALA A 77 -19.09 -8.30 7.51
N GLU A 78 -20.36 -8.30 7.08
CA GLU A 78 -21.42 -9.15 7.64
C GLU A 78 -21.12 -10.64 7.46
N GLU A 79 -20.76 -11.09 6.26
CA GLU A 79 -20.37 -12.47 5.99
C GLU A 79 -19.17 -12.90 6.82
N THR A 80 -18.19 -12.01 7.02
CA THR A 80 -17.03 -12.25 7.90
C THR A 80 -17.47 -12.51 9.33
N VAL A 81 -18.33 -11.64 9.87
CA VAL A 81 -18.83 -11.77 11.24
C VAL A 81 -19.72 -12.99 11.38
N ASN A 82 -20.60 -13.28 10.42
CA ASN A 82 -21.45 -14.47 10.42
C ASN A 82 -20.61 -15.77 10.44
N ARG A 83 -19.48 -15.79 9.72
CA ARG A 83 -18.62 -16.97 9.61
C ARG A 83 -17.68 -17.15 10.80
N PHE A 84 -17.10 -16.05 11.33
CA PHE A 84 -16.03 -16.11 12.33
C PHE A 84 -16.37 -15.42 13.65
N GLY A 85 -17.54 -14.75 13.75
CA GLY A 85 -17.99 -14.06 14.95
C GLY A 85 -17.38 -12.68 15.17
N ARG A 86 -16.36 -12.26 14.40
CA ARG A 86 -15.59 -11.05 14.64
C ARG A 86 -14.75 -10.59 13.44
N ILE A 87 -14.23 -9.39 13.54
CA ILE A 87 -13.14 -8.85 12.71
C ILE A 87 -12.09 -8.28 13.66
N ASP A 88 -10.80 -8.61 13.44
CA ASP A 88 -9.67 -8.09 14.22
C ASP A 88 -8.77 -7.18 13.39
N THR A 89 -8.60 -7.49 12.12
CA THR A 89 -7.81 -6.67 11.18
C THR A 89 -8.54 -6.52 9.85
N TRP A 90 -8.57 -5.30 9.32
CA TRP A 90 -9.10 -4.99 7.99
C TRP A 90 -8.03 -4.32 7.14
N VAL A 91 -7.70 -4.93 5.99
CA VAL A 91 -6.69 -4.42 5.05
C VAL A 91 -7.38 -3.88 3.80
N ASN A 92 -7.40 -2.55 3.65
CA ASN A 92 -7.80 -1.87 2.43
C ASN A 92 -6.62 -1.83 1.45
N ASN A 93 -6.54 -2.84 0.57
CA ASN A 93 -5.45 -2.98 -0.39
C ASN A 93 -5.92 -2.86 -1.85
N ALA A 94 -7.20 -3.15 -2.16
CA ALA A 94 -7.72 -3.08 -3.51
C ALA A 94 -7.46 -1.72 -4.16
N ALA A 95 -6.87 -1.72 -5.36
CA ALA A 95 -6.60 -0.52 -6.14
C ALA A 95 -6.51 -0.85 -7.63
N VAL A 96 -6.78 0.14 -8.46
CA VAL A 96 -6.59 0.13 -9.92
C VAL A 96 -5.81 1.37 -10.34
N SER A 97 -5.28 1.36 -11.56
CA SER A 97 -4.56 2.50 -12.11
C SER A 97 -4.80 2.66 -13.60
N GLU A 98 -4.61 3.89 -14.05
CA GLU A 98 -4.51 4.25 -15.45
C GLU A 98 -3.21 5.03 -15.71
N TYR A 99 -2.70 4.91 -16.95
CA TYR A 99 -1.53 5.61 -17.43
C TYR A 99 -1.87 6.43 -18.66
N GLY A 100 -1.63 7.73 -18.60
CA GLY A 100 -1.84 8.66 -19.70
C GLY A 100 -1.73 10.12 -19.27
N THR A 101 -1.71 11.03 -20.24
CA THR A 101 -1.88 12.46 -19.98
C THR A 101 -3.35 12.75 -19.64
N ILE A 102 -3.61 13.79 -18.86
CA ILE A 102 -4.97 14.16 -18.44
C ILE A 102 -5.95 14.32 -19.60
N GLU A 103 -5.49 14.76 -20.75
CA GLU A 103 -6.31 14.94 -21.96
C GLU A 103 -6.74 13.61 -22.61
N LYS A 104 -6.00 12.52 -22.38
CA LYS A 104 -6.26 11.18 -22.97
C LYS A 104 -7.05 10.27 -22.05
N ILE A 105 -7.08 10.52 -20.76
CA ILE A 105 -7.85 9.74 -19.79
C ILE A 105 -9.31 10.23 -19.81
N SER A 106 -10.27 9.32 -19.98
CA SER A 106 -11.70 9.69 -19.98
C SER A 106 -12.21 10.00 -18.57
N ILE A 107 -13.31 10.73 -18.48
CA ILE A 107 -13.95 11.05 -17.19
C ILE A 107 -14.39 9.77 -16.47
N GLU A 108 -14.93 8.80 -17.18
CA GLU A 108 -15.36 7.51 -16.62
C GLU A 108 -14.18 6.72 -16.02
N GLU A 109 -13.00 6.80 -16.66
CA GLU A 109 -11.77 6.18 -16.14
C GLU A 109 -11.33 6.88 -14.85
N ILE A 110 -11.34 8.21 -14.81
CA ILE A 110 -11.04 9.02 -13.62
C ILE A 110 -12.00 8.65 -12.48
N GLU A 111 -13.30 8.67 -12.74
CA GLU A 111 -14.33 8.32 -11.75
C GLU A 111 -14.13 6.90 -11.22
N ARG A 112 -13.85 5.93 -12.10
CA ARG A 112 -13.62 4.55 -11.68
C ARG A 112 -12.41 4.41 -10.76
N VAL A 113 -11.30 5.08 -11.05
CA VAL A 113 -10.11 5.08 -10.18
C VAL A 113 -10.43 5.70 -8.82
N VAL A 114 -11.20 6.80 -8.79
CA VAL A 114 -11.64 7.43 -7.54
C VAL A 114 -12.56 6.49 -6.74
N GLN A 115 -13.54 5.86 -7.39
CA GLN A 115 -14.46 4.92 -6.76
C GLN A 115 -13.73 3.74 -6.11
N VAL A 116 -12.78 3.13 -6.81
CA VAL A 116 -12.06 1.97 -6.30
C VAL A 116 -11.06 2.37 -5.22
N ASN A 117 -10.16 3.32 -5.53
CA ASN A 117 -8.99 3.59 -4.69
C ASN A 117 -9.33 4.42 -3.44
N LEU A 118 -10.21 5.40 -3.57
CA LEU A 118 -10.58 6.30 -2.47
C LEU A 118 -11.87 5.85 -1.79
N LEU A 119 -12.99 5.80 -2.54
CA LEU A 119 -14.28 5.47 -1.93
C LEU A 119 -14.28 4.02 -1.42
N GLY A 120 -13.66 3.06 -2.13
CA GLY A 120 -13.51 1.69 -1.66
C GLY A 120 -12.76 1.59 -0.34
N THR A 121 -11.70 2.38 -0.15
CA THR A 121 -10.98 2.48 1.13
C THR A 121 -11.89 3.05 2.22
N ILE A 122 -12.65 4.11 1.93
CA ILE A 122 -13.61 4.72 2.87
C ILE A 122 -14.71 3.74 3.25
N TYR A 123 -15.29 3.02 2.29
CA TYR A 123 -16.32 2.01 2.53
C TYR A 123 -15.80 0.87 3.42
N GLY A 124 -14.57 0.38 3.15
CA GLY A 124 -13.93 -0.65 3.97
C GLY A 124 -13.73 -0.19 5.42
N MET A 125 -13.29 1.05 5.64
CA MET A 125 -13.18 1.61 7.00
C MET A 125 -14.55 1.71 7.68
N ARG A 126 -15.56 2.22 6.98
CA ARG A 126 -16.93 2.33 7.53
C ARG A 126 -17.54 0.97 7.86
N ALA A 127 -17.31 -0.04 7.04
CA ALA A 127 -17.79 -1.39 7.28
C ALA A 127 -17.07 -2.07 8.47
N ALA A 128 -15.76 -1.89 8.59
CA ALA A 128 -14.95 -2.54 9.64
C ALA A 128 -15.14 -1.91 11.03
N LEU A 129 -15.21 -0.57 11.12
CA LEU A 129 -15.17 0.18 12.38
C LEU A 129 -16.19 -0.27 13.42
N PRO A 130 -17.49 -0.49 13.12
CA PRO A 130 -18.46 -0.91 14.12
C PRO A 130 -18.13 -2.27 14.75
N HIS A 131 -17.55 -3.18 13.94
CA HIS A 131 -17.18 -4.52 14.39
C HIS A 131 -15.91 -4.50 15.24
N LEU A 132 -14.91 -3.73 14.83
CA LEU A 132 -13.67 -3.52 15.58
C LEU A 132 -13.92 -2.86 16.93
N LYS A 133 -14.76 -1.80 16.98
CA LYS A 133 -15.14 -1.14 18.24
C LYS A 133 -15.87 -2.10 19.18
N ARG A 134 -16.81 -2.91 18.67
CA ARG A 134 -17.51 -3.96 19.47
C ARG A 134 -16.56 -5.02 19.99
N ALA A 135 -15.50 -5.36 19.25
CA ALA A 135 -14.48 -6.29 19.69
C ALA A 135 -13.49 -5.73 20.73
N GLY A 136 -13.65 -4.45 21.10
CA GLY A 136 -12.75 -3.76 22.04
C GLY A 136 -11.47 -3.22 21.42
N GLY A 137 -11.39 -3.16 20.08
CA GLY A 137 -10.28 -2.64 19.32
C GLY A 137 -9.88 -3.56 18.16
N GLY A 138 -8.79 -3.22 17.48
CA GLY A 138 -8.26 -3.95 16.35
C GLY A 138 -7.42 -3.06 15.43
N ALA A 139 -7.13 -3.52 14.22
CA ALA A 139 -6.32 -2.78 13.25
C ALA A 139 -7.07 -2.52 11.94
N ILE A 140 -6.96 -1.30 11.42
CA ILE A 140 -7.26 -0.98 10.03
C ILE A 140 -5.95 -0.58 9.35
N ILE A 141 -5.68 -1.19 8.20
CA ILE A 141 -4.45 -0.97 7.46
C ILE A 141 -4.83 -0.51 6.05
N ASN A 142 -4.52 0.75 5.74
CA ASN A 142 -4.75 1.31 4.42
C ASN A 142 -3.47 1.22 3.59
N VAL A 143 -3.54 0.63 2.40
CA VAL A 143 -2.42 0.58 1.48
C VAL A 143 -2.46 1.82 0.58
N GLY A 144 -1.65 2.80 0.94
CA GLY A 144 -1.36 4.00 0.16
C GLY A 144 -0.33 3.74 -0.93
N SER A 145 0.63 4.65 -1.05
CA SER A 145 1.80 4.57 -1.94
C SER A 145 2.83 5.63 -1.52
N VAL A 146 4.07 5.54 -1.95
CA VAL A 146 4.98 6.70 -1.95
C VAL A 146 4.42 7.84 -2.78
N LEU A 147 3.53 7.53 -3.74
CA LEU A 147 2.76 8.51 -4.51
C LEU A 147 1.64 9.18 -3.69
N SER A 148 1.49 8.88 -2.42
CA SER A 148 0.71 9.67 -1.45
C SER A 148 1.48 10.90 -0.92
N ASP A 149 2.79 10.96 -1.15
CA ASP A 149 3.66 12.05 -0.72
C ASP A 149 4.30 12.79 -1.92
N ARG A 150 4.44 12.12 -3.08
CA ARG A 150 4.99 12.68 -4.32
C ARG A 150 4.21 12.18 -5.53
N ALA A 151 3.67 13.10 -6.34
CA ALA A 151 3.05 12.77 -7.61
C ALA A 151 4.07 12.58 -8.74
N VAL A 152 3.71 11.76 -9.73
CA VAL A 152 4.48 11.54 -10.97
C VAL A 152 3.58 11.83 -12.19
N PRO A 153 4.14 12.26 -13.35
CA PRO A 153 3.34 12.42 -14.56
C PRO A 153 2.74 11.07 -15.02
N LEU A 154 1.76 11.12 -15.88
CA LEU A 154 1.05 9.98 -16.47
C LEU A 154 0.16 9.17 -15.50
N GLN A 155 0.14 9.49 -14.21
CA GLN A 155 -0.65 8.84 -13.17
C GLN A 155 -1.38 9.86 -12.28
N SER A 156 -1.91 10.94 -12.86
CA SER A 156 -2.47 12.07 -12.10
C SER A 156 -3.61 11.67 -11.17
N THR A 157 -4.60 10.90 -11.66
CA THR A 157 -5.75 10.44 -10.86
C THR A 157 -5.31 9.45 -9.78
N TYR A 158 -4.45 8.48 -10.13
CA TYR A 158 -3.90 7.56 -9.13
C TYR A 158 -3.19 8.31 -8.00
N CYS A 159 -2.30 9.25 -8.35
CA CYS A 159 -1.61 10.08 -7.36
C CYS A 159 -2.60 10.86 -6.49
N ALA A 160 -3.62 11.48 -7.10
CA ALA A 160 -4.65 12.22 -6.37
C ALA A 160 -5.39 11.32 -5.36
N THR A 161 -5.81 10.11 -5.78
CA THR A 161 -6.48 9.16 -4.88
C THR A 161 -5.58 8.70 -3.73
N LYS A 162 -4.28 8.47 -3.99
CA LYS A 162 -3.34 8.04 -2.94
C LYS A 162 -3.01 9.19 -1.96
N HIS A 163 -2.95 10.44 -2.39
CA HIS A 163 -2.89 11.61 -1.51
C HIS A 163 -4.17 11.74 -0.67
N ALA A 164 -5.33 11.56 -1.28
CA ALA A 164 -6.61 11.60 -0.58
C ALA A 164 -6.75 10.49 0.48
N VAL A 165 -6.35 9.25 0.17
CA VAL A 165 -6.31 8.15 1.16
C VAL A 165 -5.42 8.50 2.35
N LYS A 166 -4.26 9.14 2.13
CA LYS A 166 -3.40 9.59 3.22
C LYS A 166 -4.10 10.64 4.09
N GLY A 167 -4.65 11.71 3.49
CA GLY A 167 -5.33 12.76 4.24
C GLY A 167 -6.52 12.22 5.03
N PHE A 168 -7.33 11.34 4.41
CA PHE A 168 -8.45 10.69 5.06
C PHE A 168 -8.00 9.80 6.24
N THR A 169 -6.93 9.01 6.04
CA THR A 169 -6.34 8.17 7.09
C THR A 169 -5.85 9.01 8.28
N GLU A 170 -5.21 10.15 8.02
CA GLU A 170 -4.71 11.05 9.07
C GLU A 170 -5.85 11.65 9.90
N ALA A 171 -6.94 12.10 9.25
CA ALA A 171 -8.10 12.66 9.93
C ALA A 171 -8.81 11.61 10.81
N VAL A 172 -9.18 10.47 10.22
CA VAL A 172 -9.88 9.39 10.96
C VAL A 172 -9.04 8.82 12.09
N ARG A 173 -7.72 8.76 11.94
CA ARG A 173 -6.83 8.34 13.04
C ARG A 173 -6.99 9.23 14.26
N MET A 174 -7.04 10.57 14.08
CA MET A 174 -7.25 11.51 15.19
C MET A 174 -8.62 11.35 15.84
N GLU A 175 -9.66 11.08 15.04
CA GLU A 175 -11.01 10.79 15.56
C GLU A 175 -11.00 9.53 16.44
N LEU A 176 -10.40 8.44 15.97
CA LEU A 176 -10.30 7.17 16.71
C LEU A 176 -9.45 7.28 17.99
N GLU A 177 -8.39 8.08 17.97
CA GLU A 177 -7.57 8.39 19.14
C GLU A 177 -8.35 9.23 20.16
N HIS A 178 -9.09 10.26 19.70
CA HIS A 178 -9.94 11.10 20.55
C HIS A 178 -11.03 10.28 21.24
N GLU A 179 -11.68 9.40 20.52
CA GLU A 179 -12.70 8.49 21.05
C GLU A 179 -12.14 7.40 21.97
N ARG A 180 -10.84 7.21 22.02
CA ARG A 180 -10.19 6.07 22.71
C ARG A 180 -10.76 4.73 22.28
N SER A 181 -11.04 4.60 21.00
CA SER A 181 -11.75 3.45 20.41
C SER A 181 -11.04 2.10 20.52
N GLY A 182 -9.75 2.09 20.81
CA GLY A 182 -8.88 0.89 20.75
C GLY A 182 -8.56 0.42 19.33
N VAL A 183 -9.07 1.10 18.30
CA VAL A 183 -8.78 0.78 16.90
C VAL A 183 -7.54 1.54 16.42
N HIS A 184 -6.56 0.80 15.91
CA HIS A 184 -5.32 1.37 15.37
C HIS A 184 -5.41 1.49 13.85
N LEU A 185 -5.09 2.66 13.31
CA LEU A 185 -5.16 2.96 11.89
C LEU A 185 -3.78 3.23 11.33
N THR A 186 -3.28 2.33 10.47
CA THR A 186 -1.95 2.39 9.85
C THR A 186 -2.05 2.69 8.36
N LEU A 187 -1.15 3.54 7.85
CA LEU A 187 -0.94 3.77 6.42
C LEU A 187 0.35 3.09 5.97
N ILE A 188 0.25 2.10 5.09
CA ILE A 188 1.40 1.49 4.42
C ILE A 188 1.64 2.24 3.10
N LYS A 189 2.86 2.67 2.84
CA LYS A 189 3.25 3.40 1.64
C LYS A 189 4.30 2.62 0.83
N PRO A 190 3.87 1.68 -0.02
CA PRO A 190 4.79 0.95 -0.89
C PRO A 190 5.46 1.88 -1.90
N ALA A 191 6.73 1.61 -2.20
CA ALA A 191 7.43 2.12 -3.37
C ALA A 191 6.98 1.33 -4.62
N VAL A 192 7.89 1.07 -5.56
CA VAL A 192 7.61 0.27 -6.75
C VAL A 192 7.70 -1.21 -6.39
N ILE A 193 6.59 -1.94 -6.50
CA ILE A 193 6.48 -3.35 -6.10
C ILE A 193 6.29 -4.25 -7.32
N ASN A 194 6.98 -5.37 -7.36
CA ASN A 194 6.88 -6.41 -8.38
C ASN A 194 5.55 -7.18 -8.28
N THR A 195 4.49 -6.62 -8.85
CA THR A 195 3.17 -7.22 -8.87
C THR A 195 2.59 -7.21 -10.28
N PRO A 196 1.52 -7.96 -10.59
CA PRO A 196 0.82 -7.87 -11.86
C PRO A 196 0.19 -6.49 -12.17
N TYR A 197 0.28 -5.54 -11.24
CA TYR A 197 -0.29 -4.20 -11.36
C TYR A 197 0.04 -3.49 -12.68
N TYR A 198 1.30 -3.58 -13.15
CA TYR A 198 1.73 -2.91 -14.39
C TYR A 198 1.08 -3.55 -15.63
N ASN A 199 0.88 -4.86 -15.61
CA ASN A 199 0.27 -5.61 -16.71
C ASN A 199 -1.26 -5.44 -16.75
N HIS A 200 -1.86 -5.12 -15.60
CA HIS A 200 -3.31 -4.97 -15.45
C HIS A 200 -3.78 -3.51 -15.57
N ALA A 201 -2.86 -2.54 -15.51
CA ALA A 201 -3.20 -1.13 -15.55
C ALA A 201 -3.66 -0.72 -16.96
N ARG A 202 -4.74 0.07 -17.01
CA ARG A 202 -5.16 0.69 -18.27
C ARG A 202 -4.11 1.68 -18.75
N THR A 203 -3.78 1.68 -20.04
CA THR A 203 -2.83 2.62 -20.62
C THR A 203 -3.41 3.37 -21.82
N ARG A 204 -3.20 4.68 -21.83
CA ARG A 204 -3.48 5.61 -22.93
C ARG A 204 -2.19 6.16 -23.53
N MET A 205 -1.04 5.55 -23.17
CA MET A 205 0.28 5.92 -23.70
C MET A 205 0.55 5.32 -25.09
N GLY A 206 -0.19 4.29 -25.48
CA GLY A 206 0.08 3.50 -26.69
C GLY A 206 1.11 2.39 -26.49
N VAL A 207 1.78 2.38 -25.32
CA VAL A 207 2.80 1.41 -24.94
C VAL A 207 2.52 0.87 -23.54
N GLU A 208 3.17 -0.26 -23.20
CA GLU A 208 3.06 -0.89 -21.89
C GLU A 208 3.63 0.01 -20.78
N PRO A 209 2.97 0.05 -19.59
CA PRO A 209 3.57 0.66 -18.42
C PRO A 209 4.81 -0.11 -17.93
N ARG A 210 5.78 0.61 -17.39
CA ARG A 210 7.02 0.06 -16.83
C ARG A 210 7.20 0.46 -15.37
N ALA A 211 7.66 -0.49 -14.55
CA ALA A 211 8.09 -0.21 -13.19
C ALA A 211 9.38 0.63 -13.18
N MET A 212 9.40 1.73 -12.43
CA MET A 212 10.59 2.53 -12.19
C MET A 212 11.48 1.88 -11.11
N PHE A 213 12.73 1.63 -11.40
CA PHE A 213 13.65 1.02 -10.45
C PHE A 213 14.05 1.99 -9.31
N PRO A 214 14.32 1.47 -8.10
CA PRO A 214 14.37 0.06 -7.68
C PRO A 214 12.99 -0.56 -7.47
N VAL A 215 12.86 -1.86 -7.81
CA VAL A 215 11.63 -2.65 -7.65
C VAL A 215 11.78 -3.59 -6.45
N TYR A 216 10.76 -3.68 -5.62
CA TYR A 216 10.77 -4.51 -4.41
C TYR A 216 9.76 -5.65 -4.50
N GLU A 217 9.99 -6.72 -3.75
CA GLU A 217 9.10 -7.87 -3.69
C GLU A 217 7.82 -7.58 -2.87
N PRO A 218 6.65 -8.17 -3.26
CA PRO A 218 5.41 -8.04 -2.51
C PRO A 218 5.50 -8.53 -1.06
N SER A 219 6.40 -9.48 -0.79
CA SER A 219 6.67 -10.01 0.55
C SER A 219 7.06 -8.93 1.56
N LEU A 220 7.85 -7.92 1.14
CA LEU A 220 8.21 -6.80 2.01
C LEU A 220 7.00 -5.98 2.45
N VAL A 221 6.01 -5.81 1.57
CA VAL A 221 4.78 -5.09 1.92
C VAL A 221 3.91 -5.95 2.82
N ALA A 222 3.81 -7.25 2.54
CA ALA A 222 3.09 -8.20 3.39
C ALA A 222 3.69 -8.23 4.81
N GLU A 223 5.02 -8.29 4.97
CA GLU A 223 5.70 -8.21 6.26
C GLU A 223 5.34 -6.92 7.02
N ALA A 224 5.32 -5.77 6.33
CA ALA A 224 4.94 -4.50 6.93
C ALA A 224 3.47 -4.47 7.39
N ILE A 225 2.56 -5.06 6.61
CA ILE A 225 1.14 -5.19 6.96
C ILE A 225 0.97 -6.12 8.17
N ILE A 226 1.64 -7.27 8.18
CA ILE A 226 1.66 -8.20 9.33
C ILE A 226 2.17 -7.52 10.60
N TYR A 227 3.26 -6.75 10.48
CA TYR A 227 3.78 -5.99 11.61
C TYR A 227 2.75 -5.00 12.16
N ALA A 228 2.08 -4.24 11.28
CA ALA A 228 1.05 -3.27 11.63
C ALA A 228 -0.20 -3.92 12.26
N ALA A 229 -0.53 -5.17 11.88
CA ALA A 229 -1.63 -5.94 12.46
C ALA A 229 -1.34 -6.43 13.89
N ALA A 230 -0.06 -6.50 14.28
CA ALA A 230 0.38 -6.92 15.61
C ALA A 230 0.84 -5.73 16.50
N HIS A 231 1.21 -4.60 15.91
CA HIS A 231 1.80 -3.46 16.62
C HIS A 231 1.18 -2.14 16.16
N PRO A 232 0.78 -1.25 17.08
CA PRO A 232 0.31 0.08 16.73
C PRO A 232 1.43 0.89 16.06
N VAL A 233 1.25 1.20 14.78
CA VAL A 233 2.20 2.01 13.99
C VAL A 233 1.43 3.03 13.18
N ARG A 234 1.94 4.27 13.10
CA ARG A 234 1.29 5.32 12.34
C ARG A 234 1.40 5.09 10.82
N ASP A 235 2.62 5.04 10.30
CA ASP A 235 2.90 4.92 8.88
C ASP A 235 4.14 4.05 8.67
N ILE A 236 4.15 3.23 7.61
CA ILE A 236 5.31 2.44 7.18
C ILE A 236 5.56 2.71 5.69
N VAL A 237 6.73 3.24 5.35
CA VAL A 237 7.20 3.33 3.96
C VAL A 237 7.95 2.04 3.63
N VAL A 238 7.56 1.37 2.56
CA VAL A 238 8.19 0.13 2.11
C VAL A 238 9.03 0.40 0.87
N GLY A 239 10.35 0.22 0.99
CA GLY A 239 11.34 0.44 -0.06
C GLY A 239 12.15 1.73 0.14
N ASP A 240 13.48 1.56 0.20
CA ASP A 240 14.45 2.63 0.48
C ASP A 240 14.40 3.75 -0.56
N GLY A 241 14.28 3.40 -1.86
CA GLY A 241 14.17 4.38 -2.95
C GLY A 241 12.94 5.27 -2.83
N GLY A 242 11.79 4.70 -2.43
CA GLY A 242 10.58 5.46 -2.17
C GLY A 242 10.73 6.41 -0.98
N LYS A 243 11.41 5.96 0.08
CA LYS A 243 11.70 6.81 1.24
C LYS A 243 12.58 7.99 0.87
N PHE A 244 13.63 7.74 0.10
CA PHE A 244 14.52 8.81 -0.39
C PHE A 244 13.73 9.86 -1.18
N LEU A 245 12.87 9.43 -2.09
CA LEU A 245 12.00 10.32 -2.87
C LEU A 245 11.09 11.17 -1.99
N CYS A 246 10.45 10.57 -0.97
CA CYS A 246 9.59 11.29 -0.03
C CYS A 246 10.37 12.34 0.79
N VAL A 247 11.60 12.03 1.19
CA VAL A 247 12.47 13.00 1.91
C VAL A 247 12.87 14.14 0.99
N LEU A 248 13.33 13.84 -0.22
CA LEU A 248 13.73 14.86 -1.20
C LEU A 248 12.56 15.78 -1.57
N GLN A 249 11.36 15.22 -1.73
CA GLN A 249 10.13 15.99 -1.95
C GLN A 249 9.84 16.98 -0.82
N ARG A 250 10.06 16.59 0.43
CA ARG A 250 9.86 17.50 1.58
C ARG A 250 10.88 18.62 1.64
N LEU A 251 12.11 18.35 1.20
CA LEU A 251 13.21 19.32 1.24
C LEU A 251 13.13 20.32 0.08
N SER A 252 12.84 19.86 -1.13
CA SER A 252 12.80 20.71 -2.33
C SER A 252 11.90 20.13 -3.42
N PRO A 253 10.57 20.42 -3.40
CA PRO A 253 9.65 19.96 -4.43
C PRO A 253 10.05 20.36 -5.85
N SER A 254 10.50 21.62 -6.03
CA SER A 254 10.92 22.14 -7.33
C SER A 254 12.17 21.46 -7.89
N LEU A 255 13.08 21.00 -7.03
CA LEU A 255 14.24 20.22 -7.47
C LEU A 255 13.79 18.85 -7.99
N VAL A 256 12.85 18.19 -7.28
CA VAL A 256 12.29 16.91 -7.72
C VAL A 256 11.56 17.07 -9.05
N ASP A 257 10.78 18.15 -9.25
CA ASP A 257 10.13 18.44 -10.53
C ASP A 257 11.16 18.55 -11.66
N ARG A 258 12.23 19.33 -11.46
CA ARG A 258 13.29 19.48 -12.46
C ARG A 258 13.99 18.15 -12.78
N MET A 259 14.28 17.34 -11.77
CA MET A 259 14.89 16.02 -11.97
C MET A 259 13.97 15.09 -12.79
N MET A 260 12.66 15.11 -12.52
CA MET A 260 11.70 14.29 -13.26
C MET A 260 11.50 14.76 -14.70
N LEU A 261 11.60 16.04 -14.95
CA LEU A 261 11.44 16.63 -16.29
C LEU A 261 12.73 16.57 -17.12
N LEU A 262 13.89 16.43 -16.51
CA LEU A 262 15.17 16.43 -17.20
C LEU A 262 15.24 15.33 -18.27
N GLY A 263 15.35 15.75 -19.54
CA GLY A 263 15.35 14.83 -20.69
C GLY A 263 14.08 13.99 -20.84
N GLY A 264 12.97 14.38 -20.18
CA GLY A 264 11.72 13.61 -20.15
C GLY A 264 11.82 12.34 -19.29
N ALA A 265 12.73 12.29 -18.33
CA ALA A 265 13.06 11.06 -17.57
C ALA A 265 11.84 10.37 -16.97
N ALA A 266 10.98 11.12 -16.25
CA ALA A 266 9.81 10.50 -15.60
C ALA A 266 8.78 9.94 -16.60
N PHE A 267 8.71 10.48 -17.82
CA PHE A 267 7.86 9.94 -18.88
C PHE A 267 8.45 8.65 -19.46
N LYS A 268 9.73 8.70 -19.87
CA LYS A 268 10.43 7.56 -20.49
C LYS A 268 10.59 6.37 -19.54
N LEU A 269 10.85 6.62 -18.26
CA LEU A 269 11.03 5.57 -17.27
C LEU A 269 9.73 4.80 -16.96
N GLN A 270 8.56 5.36 -17.28
CA GLN A 270 7.27 4.71 -17.10
C GLN A 270 6.75 3.97 -18.35
N GLN A 271 7.50 3.99 -19.46
CA GLN A 271 7.09 3.42 -20.74
C GLN A 271 8.02 2.28 -21.12
N ARG A 272 7.45 1.20 -21.67
CA ARG A 272 8.19 0.16 -22.39
C ARG A 272 8.21 0.49 -23.87
N ASP A 273 9.04 -0.22 -24.62
CA ASP A 273 9.05 -0.14 -26.08
C ASP A 273 7.96 -0.99 -26.74
N GLU A 274 7.38 -1.94 -25.97
CA GLU A 274 6.32 -2.83 -26.43
C GLU A 274 4.96 -2.10 -26.53
N PRO A 275 4.16 -2.41 -27.55
CA PRO A 275 2.79 -1.90 -27.67
C PRO A 275 1.92 -2.29 -26.47
N ALA A 276 0.93 -1.46 -26.15
CA ALA A 276 -0.04 -1.76 -25.11
C ALA A 276 -0.76 -3.08 -25.37
N ARG A 277 -0.83 -3.95 -24.34
CA ARG A 277 -1.58 -5.21 -24.40
C ARG A 277 -3.08 -4.96 -24.46
N PRO A 278 -3.85 -5.85 -25.09
CA PRO A 278 -5.30 -5.80 -24.99
C PRO A 278 -5.77 -6.21 -23.59
N GLY A 279 -6.76 -5.49 -23.07
CA GLY A 279 -7.37 -5.76 -21.76
C GLY A 279 -6.66 -5.10 -20.60
N ASP A 280 -7.44 -4.80 -19.57
CA ASP A 280 -7.02 -4.20 -18.32
C ASP A 280 -8.05 -4.51 -17.22
N ASN A 281 -7.72 -4.19 -15.97
CA ASN A 281 -8.57 -4.48 -14.81
C ASN A 281 -9.41 -3.30 -14.32
N LEU A 282 -9.47 -2.20 -15.06
CA LEU A 282 -10.12 -0.99 -14.56
C LEU A 282 -11.61 -1.21 -14.30
N PHE A 283 -12.36 -1.68 -15.30
CA PHE A 283 -13.81 -1.93 -15.18
C PHE A 283 -14.14 -3.40 -14.91
N THR A 284 -13.47 -4.33 -15.58
CA THR A 284 -13.70 -5.76 -15.46
C THR A 284 -12.47 -6.47 -14.87
N PRO A 285 -12.64 -7.52 -14.06
CA PRO A 285 -11.48 -8.26 -13.58
C PRO A 285 -10.76 -8.95 -14.74
N MET A 286 -9.43 -9.08 -14.67
CA MET A 286 -8.69 -9.92 -15.60
C MET A 286 -9.10 -11.39 -15.40
N ASN A 287 -9.24 -12.10 -16.51
CA ASN A 287 -9.61 -13.52 -16.51
C ASN A 287 -8.34 -14.39 -16.37
N GLU A 288 -7.65 -14.27 -15.24
CA GLU A 288 -6.41 -14.96 -14.91
C GLU A 288 -6.49 -15.55 -13.51
N ALA A 289 -5.76 -16.64 -13.26
CA ALA A 289 -5.68 -17.30 -11.95
C ALA A 289 -5.05 -16.38 -10.84
N GLY A 290 -4.51 -15.24 -11.24
CA GLY A 290 -3.80 -14.31 -10.38
C GLY A 290 -2.41 -14.80 -9.98
N ALA A 291 -1.55 -13.86 -9.57
CA ALA A 291 -0.20 -14.15 -9.09
C ALA A 291 0.21 -13.14 -8.01
N THR A 292 1.14 -13.50 -7.13
CA THR A 292 1.72 -12.56 -6.17
C THR A 292 2.72 -11.62 -6.81
N THR A 293 3.56 -12.14 -7.72
CA THR A 293 4.63 -11.40 -8.40
C THR A 293 4.28 -11.08 -9.85
N GLY A 294 4.87 -10.01 -10.35
CA GLY A 294 4.83 -9.62 -11.75
C GLY A 294 6.06 -10.09 -12.53
N GLU A 295 6.37 -9.40 -13.63
CA GLU A 295 7.43 -9.78 -14.58
C GLU A 295 8.85 -9.38 -14.14
N TYR A 296 9.01 -8.68 -13.01
CA TYR A 296 10.30 -8.16 -12.57
C TYR A 296 11.08 -9.07 -11.61
N THR A 297 10.74 -10.35 -11.52
CA THR A 297 11.28 -11.30 -10.53
C THR A 297 12.82 -11.39 -10.53
N HIS A 298 13.47 -11.23 -11.69
CA HIS A 298 14.93 -11.23 -11.76
C HIS A 298 15.59 -9.86 -11.48
N ARG A 299 14.79 -8.81 -11.26
CA ARG A 299 15.24 -7.43 -11.05
C ARG A 299 14.65 -6.78 -9.81
N SER A 300 13.85 -7.52 -9.05
CA SER A 300 13.29 -7.10 -7.77
C SER A 300 14.15 -7.58 -6.62
N THR A 301 14.02 -6.90 -5.49
CA THR A 301 14.74 -7.22 -4.26
C THR A 301 13.78 -7.35 -3.10
N ASP A 302 14.01 -8.34 -2.26
CA ASP A 302 13.37 -8.48 -0.95
C ASP A 302 14.14 -7.76 0.17
N PHE A 303 15.24 -7.10 -0.19
CA PHE A 303 16.12 -6.40 0.75
C PHE A 303 15.80 -4.90 0.82
N SER A 304 15.34 -4.44 1.99
CA SER A 304 15.16 -3.03 2.32
C SER A 304 15.48 -2.82 3.81
N PRO A 305 16.74 -2.47 4.13
CA PRO A 305 17.19 -2.25 5.51
C PRO A 305 16.36 -1.22 6.24
N PHE A 306 16.02 -0.13 5.55
CA PHE A 306 15.20 0.92 6.11
C PHE A 306 13.82 0.40 6.53
N THR A 307 13.14 -0.36 5.65
CA THR A 307 11.83 -0.93 5.92
C THR A 307 11.88 -1.93 7.08
N ARG A 308 12.87 -2.84 7.11
CA ARG A 308 12.93 -3.90 8.13
C ARG A 308 13.45 -3.42 9.49
N HIS A 309 14.41 -2.47 9.51
CA HIS A 309 15.14 -2.16 10.74
C HIS A 309 14.83 -0.79 11.34
N LEU A 310 14.25 0.13 10.57
CA LEU A 310 14.02 1.49 11.00
C LEU A 310 12.54 1.90 10.96
N GLU A 311 11.84 1.59 9.87
CA GLU A 311 10.50 2.13 9.65
C GLU A 311 9.47 1.68 10.69
N PRO A 312 9.43 0.42 11.11
CA PRO A 312 8.52 -0.05 12.15
C PRO A 312 8.88 0.41 13.57
N TYR A 313 10.10 0.95 13.77
CA TYR A 313 10.63 1.23 15.11
C TYR A 313 10.80 2.75 15.37
N PRO A 314 9.79 3.47 15.89
CA PRO A 314 9.81 4.91 16.05
C PRO A 314 10.96 5.40 16.98
N ASN A 315 11.32 4.61 17.99
CA ASN A 315 12.42 4.95 18.89
C ASN A 315 13.79 4.90 18.19
N ARG A 316 14.01 3.95 17.29
CA ARG A 316 15.24 3.89 16.47
C ARG A 316 15.34 5.08 15.52
N LYS A 317 14.22 5.50 14.91
CA LYS A 317 14.17 6.71 14.07
C LYS A 317 14.53 7.97 14.89
N ARG A 318 13.95 8.13 16.08
CA ARG A 318 14.24 9.27 16.97
C ARG A 318 15.71 9.32 17.35
N LEU A 319 16.31 8.18 17.70
CA LEU A 319 17.74 8.09 18.04
C LEU A 319 18.64 8.48 16.85
N LEU A 320 18.31 8.03 15.64
CA LEU A 320 19.08 8.39 14.43
C LEU A 320 18.98 9.89 14.11
N VAL A 321 17.79 10.47 14.21
CA VAL A 321 17.59 11.91 14.01
C VAL A 321 18.36 12.71 15.06
N ALA A 322 18.32 12.31 16.34
CA ALA A 322 19.08 12.95 17.39
C ALA A 322 20.60 12.83 17.18
N ALA A 323 21.10 11.65 16.76
CA ALA A 323 22.51 11.43 16.46
C ALA A 323 22.96 12.28 15.26
N ALA A 324 22.16 12.37 14.19
CA ALA A 324 22.43 13.21 13.03
C ALA A 324 22.45 14.69 13.38
N ALA A 325 21.50 15.17 14.19
CA ALA A 325 21.45 16.55 14.67
C ALA A 325 22.66 16.89 15.55
N PHE A 326 23.05 15.98 16.46
CA PHE A 326 24.23 16.14 17.31
C PHE A 326 25.52 16.17 16.47
N GLY A 327 25.65 15.27 15.48
CA GLY A 327 26.80 15.26 14.55
C GLY A 327 26.91 16.56 13.76
N ALA A 328 25.79 17.06 13.18
CA ALA A 328 25.75 18.34 12.48
C ALA A 328 26.14 19.52 13.39
N PHE A 329 25.62 19.55 14.63
CA PHE A 329 25.98 20.58 15.61
C PHE A 329 27.46 20.52 15.98
N ALA A 330 28.05 19.33 16.19
CA ALA A 330 29.46 19.15 16.47
C ALA A 330 30.34 19.61 15.30
N LEU A 331 29.95 19.34 14.04
CA LEU A 331 30.65 19.82 12.85
C LEU A 331 30.60 21.34 12.72
N LEU A 332 29.46 21.97 12.97
CA LEU A 332 29.32 23.43 12.95
C LEU A 332 30.19 24.11 14.03
N ARG A 333 30.26 23.52 15.21
CA ARG A 333 31.17 24.05 16.29
C ARG A 333 32.64 23.92 15.90
N ARG A 334 33.07 22.83 15.26
CA ARG A 334 34.45 22.65 14.80
C ARG A 334 34.81 23.58 13.64
N GLY A 335 33.88 23.90 12.74
CA GLY A 335 34.08 24.87 11.66
C GLY A 335 34.21 26.34 12.15
N GLY A 336 33.49 26.70 13.22
CA GLY A 336 33.57 28.04 13.84
C GLY A 336 34.89 28.33 14.59
N ALA A 337 35.62 27.29 15.02
CA ALA A 337 36.88 27.44 15.75
C ALA A 337 38.11 27.68 14.85
N ARG A 338 37.97 27.69 13.53
CA ARG A 338 39.08 27.96 12.59
C ARG A 338 38.92 29.31 11.89
N ARG A 339 38.79 30.40 12.65
CA ARG A 339 39.11 31.74 12.11
C ARG A 339 40.58 32.03 12.37
N PRO A 340 41.43 32.14 11.35
CA PRO A 340 42.78 32.62 11.56
C PRO A 340 42.70 34.11 11.99
N THR A 341 43.29 34.44 13.11
CA THR A 341 43.65 35.79 13.45
C THR A 341 44.64 36.30 12.40
N ARG A 342 44.18 37.18 11.54
CA ARG A 342 45.10 37.98 10.70
C ARG A 342 45.79 38.99 11.61
N ALA A 343 47.08 38.86 11.73
CA ALA A 343 48.01 39.90 12.17
C ALA A 343 48.27 40.85 10.99
#